data_5280858485917b92a50f7864b3901a47
#
_entry.id   5280858485917b92a50f7864b3901a47
#
_cell.length_a   1.000
_cell.length_b   1.000
_cell.length_c   1.000
_cell.angle_alpha   90.00
_cell.angle_beta   90.00
_cell.angle_gamma   90.00
#
_symmetry.space_group_name_H-M   'P 1'
#
loop_
_entity.id
_entity.type
_entity.pdbx_description
1 polymer ?
#
loop_
_entity_poly.entity_id
_entity_poly.type
_entity_poly.pdbx_seq_one_letter_code
_entity_poly.pdbx_strand_id
1 'polypeptide(L)'
;VGRRNNDRRNQRRRQRPKAVLRARGERGRRSGPAAESFRCTGCRLDVPVRAVGTAHRNHCPHCLTSLHVDARVPGDRAADCRGRMVAAGVSARPDGEWSVIHRCLSCGELSANRIAGDDNARALVRIAVRPLSTSAAARRALVHL
;
A
#
# COMPACT_ATOMS: atom_id res chain seq x y z
N VAL A 1 -32.34 50.06 46.67
CA VAL A 1 -30.99 50.52 46.24
C VAL A 1 -30.28 49.28 45.78
N GLY A 2 -29.88 49.16 44.46
CA GLY A 2 -28.98 48.11 44.04
C GLY A 2 -29.34 47.30 42.79
N ARG A 3 -29.79 47.92 41.68
CA ARG A 3 -29.97 47.22 40.39
C ARG A 3 -29.19 47.91 39.29
N ARG A 4 -27.85 47.99 39.34
CA ARG A 4 -27.03 48.58 38.25
C ARG A 4 -25.67 47.94 38.01
N ASN A 5 -25.49 46.67 38.33
CA ASN A 5 -24.15 46.08 38.13
C ASN A 5 -24.11 44.80 37.29
N ASN A 6 -25.19 44.42 36.59
CA ASN A 6 -25.25 43.20 35.82
C ASN A 6 -25.16 43.38 34.30
N ASP A 7 -25.20 44.61 33.77
CA ASP A 7 -25.20 44.86 32.32
C ASP A 7 -23.82 45.00 31.72
N ARG A 8 -22.78 45.23 32.51
CA ARG A 8 -21.41 45.39 31.97
C ARG A 8 -20.67 44.08 31.71
N ARG A 9 -21.17 42.95 32.22
CA ARG A 9 -20.55 41.62 31.95
C ARG A 9 -21.03 40.96 30.67
N ASN A 10 -22.16 41.37 30.13
CA ASN A 10 -22.75 40.74 28.96
C ASN A 10 -22.31 41.34 27.60
N GLN A 11 -21.70 42.53 27.62
CA GLN A 11 -21.22 43.19 26.39
C GLN A 11 -19.81 42.78 25.97
N ARG A 12 -19.00 42.15 26.86
CA ARG A 12 -17.64 41.69 26.50
C ARG A 12 -17.58 40.31 25.86
N ARG A 13 -18.74 39.63 25.70
CA ARG A 13 -18.80 38.27 25.13
C ARG A 13 -19.07 38.23 23.62
N ARG A 14 -19.28 39.40 22.99
CA ARG A 14 -19.66 39.48 21.54
C ARG A 14 -18.57 39.90 20.58
N GLN A 15 -17.33 40.00 21.01
CA GLN A 15 -16.22 40.34 20.11
C GLN A 15 -15.08 39.32 20.21
N ARG A 16 -15.38 38.07 19.91
CA ARG A 16 -14.33 37.15 19.47
C ARG A 16 -14.19 37.29 17.94
N PRO A 17 -13.01 37.65 17.44
CA PRO A 17 -12.81 37.65 16.00
C PRO A 17 -13.00 36.23 15.49
N LYS A 18 -13.84 36.07 14.44
CA LYS A 18 -13.98 34.83 13.70
C LYS A 18 -12.59 34.46 13.18
N ALA A 19 -12.04 33.37 13.69
CA ALA A 19 -10.84 32.77 13.14
C ALA A 19 -11.09 32.53 11.65
N VAL A 20 -10.37 33.23 10.80
CA VAL A 20 -10.34 32.99 9.37
C VAL A 20 -9.74 31.59 9.23
N LEU A 21 -10.60 30.62 8.92
CA LEU A 21 -10.20 29.30 8.44
C LEU A 21 -9.42 29.56 7.13
N ARG A 22 -8.10 29.65 7.26
CA ARG A 22 -7.22 29.57 6.08
C ARG A 22 -7.53 28.23 5.42
N ALA A 23 -8.16 28.28 4.26
CA ALA A 23 -8.28 27.16 3.36
C ALA A 23 -6.90 26.52 3.26
N ARG A 24 -6.77 25.25 3.72
CA ARG A 24 -5.63 24.40 3.44
C ARG A 24 -5.60 24.29 1.93
N GLY A 25 -4.69 25.03 1.30
CA GLY A 25 -4.46 24.96 -0.11
C GLY A 25 -4.34 23.50 -0.52
N GLU A 26 -5.18 23.08 -1.43
CA GLU A 26 -5.01 21.88 -2.22
C GLU A 26 -3.59 21.96 -2.79
N ARG A 27 -2.69 21.21 -2.17
CA ARG A 27 -1.39 20.95 -2.79
C ARG A 27 -1.70 20.11 -4.00
N GLY A 28 -1.95 20.78 -5.13
CA GLY A 28 -2.04 20.14 -6.41
C GLY A 28 -0.87 19.16 -6.51
N ARG A 29 -1.17 17.88 -6.65
CA ARG A 29 -0.18 16.86 -7.02
C ARG A 29 0.39 17.33 -8.35
N ARG A 30 1.53 18.02 -8.29
CA ARG A 30 2.37 18.20 -9.46
C ARG A 30 2.77 16.79 -9.86
N SER A 31 2.23 16.29 -10.94
CA SER A 31 2.70 15.12 -11.65
C SER A 31 4.09 15.49 -12.23
N GLY A 32 5.11 15.37 -11.40
CA GLY A 32 6.49 15.37 -11.88
C GLY A 32 6.70 14.19 -12.82
N PRO A 33 7.78 14.19 -13.62
CA PRO A 33 8.11 13.05 -14.46
C PRO A 33 8.05 11.79 -13.60
N ALA A 34 7.39 10.74 -14.12
CA ALA A 34 7.24 9.48 -13.38
C ALA A 34 8.63 9.02 -12.94
N ALA A 35 8.82 8.78 -11.64
CA ALA A 35 10.11 8.36 -11.11
C ALA A 35 10.56 7.10 -11.85
N GLU A 36 11.78 7.11 -12.40
CA GLU A 36 12.34 5.98 -13.14
C GLU A 36 12.69 4.80 -12.23
N SER A 37 12.84 5.07 -10.93
CA SER A 37 13.14 4.08 -9.90
C SER A 37 12.44 4.39 -8.58
N PHE A 38 12.36 3.41 -7.71
CA PHE A 38 11.92 3.57 -6.31
C PHE A 38 12.87 2.84 -5.37
N ARG A 39 12.99 3.34 -4.14
CA ARG A 39 13.77 2.66 -3.10
C ARG A 39 12.95 1.60 -2.40
N CYS A 40 13.45 0.35 -2.43
CA CYS A 40 12.77 -0.77 -1.80
C CYS A 40 12.69 -0.58 -0.27
N THR A 41 11.50 -0.74 0.30
CA THR A 41 11.29 -0.64 1.76
C THR A 41 11.81 -1.87 2.53
N GLY A 42 12.08 -2.98 1.85
CA GLY A 42 12.64 -4.20 2.43
C GLY A 42 14.17 -4.19 2.43
N CYS A 43 14.80 -4.29 1.26
CA CYS A 43 16.25 -4.42 1.12
C CYS A 43 17.00 -3.10 0.90
N ARG A 44 16.29 -1.96 0.77
CA ARG A 44 16.86 -0.62 0.57
C ARG A 44 17.60 -0.40 -0.76
N LEU A 45 17.52 -1.30 -1.71
CA LEU A 45 18.06 -1.11 -3.05
C LEU A 45 17.15 -0.21 -3.89
N ASP A 46 17.75 0.52 -4.82
CA ASP A 46 17.01 1.28 -5.82
C ASP A 46 16.56 0.33 -6.95
N VAL A 47 15.29 0.39 -7.29
CA VAL A 47 14.62 -0.55 -8.19
C VAL A 47 14.04 0.20 -9.37
N PRO A 48 14.38 -0.14 -10.61
CA PRO A 48 13.76 0.44 -11.80
C PRO A 48 12.25 0.16 -11.83
N VAL A 49 11.44 1.17 -12.17
CA VAL A 49 9.98 1.00 -12.31
C VAL A 49 9.62 0.12 -13.48
N ARG A 50 10.44 0.12 -14.53
CA ARG A 50 10.25 -0.70 -15.73
C ARG A 50 11.11 -1.96 -15.66
N ALA A 51 10.57 -3.07 -16.13
CA ALA A 51 11.28 -4.32 -16.30
C ALA A 51 10.74 -5.12 -17.48
N VAL A 52 11.50 -6.10 -17.94
CA VAL A 52 11.04 -7.04 -18.97
C VAL A 52 9.80 -7.77 -18.46
N GLY A 53 8.72 -7.73 -19.24
CA GLY A 53 7.45 -8.39 -18.91
C GLY A 53 6.50 -7.57 -18.02
N THR A 54 6.89 -6.36 -17.56
CA THR A 54 5.99 -5.51 -16.80
C THR A 54 6.17 -4.02 -17.13
N ALA A 55 5.07 -3.31 -17.34
CA ALA A 55 5.05 -1.87 -17.51
C ALA A 55 4.95 -1.10 -16.17
N HIS A 56 4.43 -1.76 -15.14
CA HIS A 56 4.18 -1.17 -13.83
C HIS A 56 4.67 -2.12 -12.73
N ARG A 57 5.94 -1.97 -12.36
CA ARG A 57 6.52 -2.77 -11.28
C ARG A 57 5.93 -2.35 -9.93
N ASN A 58 5.40 -3.32 -9.17
CA ASN A 58 4.84 -3.11 -7.84
C ASN A 58 5.68 -3.75 -6.73
N HIS A 59 6.76 -4.48 -7.05
CA HIS A 59 7.59 -5.14 -6.05
C HIS A 59 9.07 -5.07 -6.43
N CYS A 60 9.94 -5.29 -5.44
CA CYS A 60 11.37 -5.35 -5.61
C CYS A 60 11.80 -6.69 -6.21
N PRO A 61 12.57 -6.74 -7.31
CA PRO A 61 13.02 -8.01 -7.90
C PRO A 61 13.97 -8.79 -6.99
N HIS A 62 14.71 -8.10 -6.09
CA HIS A 62 15.71 -8.75 -5.25
C HIS A 62 15.11 -9.48 -4.06
N CYS A 63 14.15 -8.84 -3.35
CA CYS A 63 13.59 -9.38 -2.10
C CYS A 63 12.08 -9.62 -2.17
N LEU A 64 11.44 -9.33 -3.31
CA LEU A 64 10.01 -9.46 -3.57
C LEU A 64 9.11 -8.66 -2.62
N THR A 65 9.65 -7.68 -1.88
CA THR A 65 8.85 -6.79 -1.04
C THR A 65 8.06 -5.82 -1.91
N SER A 66 6.79 -5.61 -1.57
CA SER A 66 5.89 -4.65 -2.23
C SER A 66 5.33 -3.64 -1.23
N LEU A 67 4.53 -2.70 -1.74
CA LEU A 67 3.71 -1.78 -0.96
C LEU A 67 2.23 -1.93 -1.34
N HIS A 68 1.35 -1.83 -0.36
CA HIS A 68 -0.09 -1.86 -0.56
C HIS A 68 -0.56 -0.48 -1.07
N VAL A 69 -0.36 -0.25 -2.36
CA VAL A 69 -0.68 1.01 -3.03
C VAL A 69 -1.92 0.92 -3.91
N ASP A 70 -2.25 -0.26 -4.40
CA ASP A 70 -3.41 -0.50 -5.26
C ASP A 70 -4.58 -1.03 -4.42
N ALA A 71 -5.81 -0.55 -4.67
CA ALA A 71 -7.00 -0.95 -3.95
C ALA A 71 -7.69 -2.15 -4.62
N ARG A 72 -8.45 -1.91 -5.70
CA ARG A 72 -9.25 -2.94 -6.36
C ARG A 72 -8.66 -3.39 -7.69
N VAL A 73 -8.03 -2.48 -8.39
CA VAL A 73 -7.48 -2.73 -9.73
C VAL A 73 -5.97 -2.56 -9.68
N PRO A 74 -5.20 -3.56 -10.15
CA PRO A 74 -3.75 -3.43 -10.22
C PRO A 74 -3.34 -2.15 -10.96
N GLY A 75 -2.55 -1.30 -10.31
CA GLY A 75 -2.07 -0.02 -10.86
C GLY A 75 -2.95 1.20 -10.55
N ASP A 76 -4.10 1.06 -9.87
CA ASP A 76 -5.00 2.19 -9.54
C ASP A 76 -4.45 3.15 -8.48
N ARG A 77 -3.46 2.72 -7.71
CA ARG A 77 -2.79 3.50 -6.66
C ARG A 77 -3.75 4.10 -5.61
N ALA A 78 -4.92 3.50 -5.46
CA ALA A 78 -6.03 4.03 -4.67
C ALA A 78 -6.08 3.49 -3.23
N ALA A 79 -5.22 2.54 -2.83
CA ALA A 79 -5.20 2.04 -1.46
C ALA A 79 -4.68 3.11 -0.49
N ASP A 80 -5.42 3.37 0.59
CA ASP A 80 -5.02 4.31 1.65
C ASP A 80 -3.99 3.70 2.62
N CYS A 81 -3.94 2.38 2.72
CA CYS A 81 -3.14 1.63 3.69
C CYS A 81 -1.64 1.90 3.59
N ARG A 82 -1.08 1.91 2.36
CA ARG A 82 0.37 2.11 2.09
C ARG A 82 1.30 1.19 2.90
N GLY A 83 0.78 0.14 3.51
CA GLY A 83 1.52 -0.81 4.32
C GLY A 83 2.53 -1.62 3.50
N ARG A 84 3.61 -2.07 4.15
CA ARG A 84 4.58 -2.99 3.54
C ARG A 84 3.92 -4.34 3.31
N MET A 85 4.15 -4.91 2.13
CA MET A 85 3.68 -6.25 1.77
C MET A 85 4.86 -7.21 1.63
N VAL A 86 4.68 -8.43 2.12
CA VAL A 86 5.66 -9.52 2.00
C VAL A 86 5.15 -10.58 1.03
N ALA A 87 6.05 -11.17 0.27
CA ALA A 87 5.73 -12.29 -0.60
C ALA A 87 5.32 -13.51 0.26
N ALA A 88 4.11 -13.99 0.06
CA ALA A 88 3.48 -15.07 0.82
C ALA A 88 3.40 -16.37 0.03
N GLY A 89 3.35 -16.33 -1.29
CA GLY A 89 3.25 -17.49 -2.17
C GLY A 89 3.40 -17.12 -3.63
N VAL A 90 3.31 -18.13 -4.48
CA VAL A 90 3.29 -18.01 -5.94
C VAL A 90 2.00 -18.66 -6.44
N SER A 91 1.41 -18.07 -7.46
CA SER A 91 0.23 -18.60 -8.16
C SER A 91 0.51 -18.66 -9.65
N ALA A 92 0.07 -19.74 -10.29
CA ALA A 92 0.04 -19.87 -11.75
C ALA A 92 -1.41 -19.80 -12.21
N ARG A 93 -1.67 -19.03 -13.27
CA ARG A 93 -2.97 -18.95 -13.91
C ARG A 93 -3.08 -20.02 -14.98
N PRO A 94 -4.31 -20.39 -15.41
CA PRO A 94 -4.49 -21.37 -16.50
C PRO A 94 -3.86 -20.95 -17.82
N ASP A 95 -3.68 -19.65 -18.06
CA ASP A 95 -3.03 -19.10 -19.24
C ASP A 95 -1.49 -19.16 -19.17
N GLY A 96 -0.92 -19.75 -18.10
CA GLY A 96 0.51 -19.87 -17.87
C GLY A 96 1.16 -18.65 -17.23
N GLU A 97 0.41 -17.60 -16.91
CA GLU A 97 0.95 -16.43 -16.23
C GLU A 97 1.22 -16.73 -14.75
N TRP A 98 2.44 -16.40 -14.31
CA TRP A 98 2.85 -16.55 -12.92
C TRP A 98 2.78 -15.22 -12.15
N SER A 99 2.33 -15.30 -10.92
CA SER A 99 2.19 -14.13 -10.04
C SER A 99 2.73 -14.43 -8.65
N VAL A 100 3.34 -13.41 -8.02
CA VAL A 100 3.67 -13.41 -6.60
C VAL A 100 2.46 -12.93 -5.82
N ILE A 101 2.03 -13.72 -4.85
CA ILE A 101 1.00 -13.33 -3.89
C ILE A 101 1.66 -12.59 -2.75
N HIS A 102 1.24 -11.36 -2.52
CA HIS A 102 1.71 -10.52 -1.44
C HIS A 102 0.66 -10.40 -0.34
N ARG A 103 1.09 -10.37 0.91
CA ARG A 103 0.25 -10.08 2.07
C ARG A 103 0.71 -8.79 2.73
N CYS A 104 -0.22 -7.86 2.93
CA CYS A 104 0.04 -6.63 3.65
C CYS A 104 0.25 -6.91 5.15
N LEU A 105 1.32 -6.35 5.72
CA LEU A 105 1.61 -6.50 7.15
C LEU A 105 0.75 -5.60 8.04
N SER A 106 0.14 -4.56 7.47
CA SER A 106 -0.67 -3.59 8.22
C SER A 106 -2.15 -3.97 8.26
N CYS A 107 -2.75 -4.34 7.11
CA CYS A 107 -4.19 -4.64 7.04
C CYS A 107 -4.51 -6.11 6.70
N GLY A 108 -3.51 -6.92 6.39
CA GLY A 108 -3.70 -8.34 6.06
C GLY A 108 -4.13 -8.62 4.62
N GLU A 109 -4.47 -7.60 3.82
CA GLU A 109 -4.95 -7.72 2.45
C GLU A 109 -3.96 -8.49 1.58
N LEU A 110 -4.50 -9.29 0.66
CA LEU A 110 -3.72 -10.04 -0.33
C LEU A 110 -3.82 -9.37 -1.70
N SER A 111 -2.70 -9.31 -2.41
CA SER A 111 -2.67 -8.90 -3.81
C SER A 111 -1.75 -9.79 -4.63
N ALA A 112 -2.06 -9.95 -5.92
CA ALA A 112 -1.25 -10.69 -6.86
C ALA A 112 -0.51 -9.71 -7.79
N ASN A 113 0.79 -9.90 -7.96
CA ASN A 113 1.60 -9.12 -8.87
C ASN A 113 2.29 -10.07 -9.86
N ARG A 114 2.22 -9.77 -11.15
CA ARG A 114 2.91 -10.55 -12.21
C ARG A 114 4.39 -10.66 -11.91
N ILE A 115 4.96 -11.84 -12.08
CA ILE A 115 6.41 -12.05 -12.01
C ILE A 115 7.06 -11.32 -13.18
N ALA A 116 8.10 -10.55 -12.89
CA ALA A 116 8.92 -9.87 -13.88
C ALA A 116 10.13 -10.75 -14.26
N GLY A 117 10.67 -10.54 -15.49
CA GLY A 117 11.74 -11.37 -16.00
C GLY A 117 13.07 -11.26 -15.25
N ASP A 118 13.24 -10.24 -14.41
CA ASP A 118 14.42 -10.00 -13.58
C ASP A 118 14.19 -10.32 -12.09
N ASP A 119 13.03 -10.91 -11.73
CA ASP A 119 12.77 -11.30 -10.35
C ASP A 119 13.72 -12.43 -9.89
N ASN A 120 14.17 -12.34 -8.66
CA ASN A 120 15.10 -13.28 -8.05
C ASN A 120 14.50 -14.70 -8.01
N ALA A 121 14.93 -15.57 -8.91
CA ALA A 121 14.45 -16.93 -9.03
C ALA A 121 14.58 -17.73 -7.72
N ARG A 122 15.68 -17.55 -6.95
CA ARG A 122 15.87 -18.24 -5.67
C ARG A 122 14.84 -17.78 -4.64
N ALA A 123 14.49 -16.48 -4.63
CA ALA A 123 13.44 -15.97 -3.74
C ALA A 123 12.07 -16.53 -4.14
N LEU A 124 11.77 -16.61 -5.45
CA LEU A 124 10.54 -17.21 -5.96
C LEU A 124 10.41 -18.69 -5.58
N VAL A 125 11.45 -19.50 -5.83
CA VAL A 125 11.48 -20.92 -5.45
C VAL A 125 11.30 -21.07 -3.94
N ARG A 126 12.00 -20.26 -3.14
CA ARG A 126 11.90 -20.33 -1.67
C ARG A 126 10.48 -20.09 -1.16
N ILE A 127 9.72 -19.16 -1.76
CA ILE A 127 8.33 -18.95 -1.35
C ILE A 127 7.37 -20.00 -1.94
N ALA A 128 7.65 -20.51 -3.13
CA ALA A 128 6.85 -21.56 -3.77
C ALA A 128 6.90 -22.89 -3.00
N VAL A 129 8.08 -23.29 -2.47
CA VAL A 129 8.26 -24.53 -1.71
C VAL A 129 8.00 -24.35 -0.19
N ARG A 130 7.81 -23.11 0.28
CA ARG A 130 7.47 -22.89 1.69
C ARG A 130 6.12 -23.57 1.95
N PRO A 131 6.05 -24.52 2.93
CA PRO A 131 4.76 -25.05 3.33
C PRO A 131 3.89 -23.83 3.68
N LEU A 132 2.79 -23.68 2.99
CA LEU A 132 1.81 -22.68 3.36
C LEU A 132 1.49 -22.98 4.82
N SER A 133 1.95 -22.15 5.74
CA SER A 133 1.52 -22.19 7.15
C SER A 133 0.09 -21.71 7.19
N THR A 134 -0.74 -22.48 6.54
CA THR A 134 -2.16 -22.24 6.36
C THR A 134 -2.85 -22.65 7.65
N SER A 135 -3.90 -21.94 7.97
CA SER A 135 -4.85 -22.36 8.98
C SER A 135 -5.20 -23.85 8.77
N ALA A 136 -5.57 -24.58 9.83
CA ALA A 136 -5.99 -25.99 9.72
C ALA A 136 -7.07 -26.23 8.65
N ALA A 137 -7.87 -25.21 8.30
CA ALA A 137 -8.87 -25.25 7.24
C ALA A 137 -8.25 -25.33 5.82
N ALA A 138 -7.19 -24.56 5.56
CA ALA A 138 -6.54 -24.57 4.24
C ALA A 138 -5.68 -25.83 4.04
N ARG A 139 -5.10 -26.40 5.10
CA ARG A 139 -4.46 -27.73 5.05
C ARG A 139 -5.45 -28.84 4.70
N ARG A 140 -6.68 -28.79 5.23
CA ARG A 140 -7.74 -29.75 4.89
C ARG A 140 -8.20 -29.63 3.44
N ALA A 141 -8.28 -28.41 2.90
CA ALA A 141 -8.66 -28.20 1.50
C ALA A 141 -7.64 -28.77 0.50
N LEU A 142 -6.33 -28.76 0.86
CA LEU A 142 -5.26 -29.29 0.00
C LEU A 142 -5.17 -30.83 -0.01
N VAL A 143 -5.78 -31.53 0.97
CA VAL A 143 -5.80 -33.00 1.02
C VAL A 143 -6.81 -33.59 0.02
N HIS A 144 -7.71 -32.80 -0.53
CA HIS A 144 -8.75 -33.22 -1.47
C HIS A 144 -8.47 -32.81 -2.93
N LEU A 145 -7.27 -32.32 -3.24
CA LEU A 145 -6.76 -32.07 -4.61
C LEU A 145 -5.78 -33.18 -5.00
#